data_83853e86d83f9c1b932af30fe74a5fc9
#
_entry.id   83853e86d83f9c1b932af30fe74a5fc9
#
_cell.length_a   1.000
_cell.length_b   1.000
_cell.length_c   1.000
_cell.angle_alpha   90.00
_cell.angle_beta   90.00
_cell.angle_gamma   90.00
#
_symmetry.space_group_name_H-M   'P 1'
#
loop_
_entity.id
_entity.type
_entity.pdbx_description
1 polymer ?
#
loop_
_entity_poly.entity_id
_entity_poly.type
_entity_poly.pdbx_seq_one_letter_code
_entity_poly.pdbx_strand_id
1 'polypeptide(L)'
;WPTPAVTGKMSMNNLFNIFLQPFSYDFMLRGLVASVIVGVVCAVVGVYVVLRGMAFFGDALAHAVLPGVALGYLLSSGSRDTLFWWALGAAVLVALAVGRISKNAEIREDTAIGILFASMFALGIALISTVRSYSVDLSHFLFGNVLGVSTRDLVLTSVFGGVVLLTIFLFYKEFLVLSFDPVLAA
;
A
#
# COMPACT_ATOMS: atom_id res chain seq x y z
N TRP A 1 45.95 12.29 -2.01
CA TRP A 1 44.79 12.59 -1.14
C TRP A 1 45.05 11.89 0.17
N PRO A 2 45.24 12.60 1.31
CA PRO A 2 45.39 11.96 2.61
C PRO A 2 44.05 11.43 3.06
N THR A 3 43.96 10.14 3.29
CA THR A 3 42.83 9.50 3.97
C THR A 3 42.78 10.02 5.39
N PRO A 4 41.65 10.60 5.86
CA PRO A 4 41.54 10.95 7.28
C PRO A 4 41.53 9.65 8.09
N ALA A 5 42.50 9.53 9.00
CA ALA A 5 42.52 8.44 9.98
C ALA A 5 41.32 8.56 10.91
N VAL A 6 40.31 7.71 10.68
CA VAL A 6 39.15 7.54 11.57
C VAL A 6 39.58 6.66 12.74
N THR A 7 40.40 7.21 13.64
CA THR A 7 40.74 6.64 14.96
C THR A 7 40.25 7.58 16.05
N GLY A 8 38.97 8.02 15.97
CA GLY A 8 38.31 8.69 17.08
C GLY A 8 37.45 7.67 17.82
N LYS A 9 37.71 7.46 19.12
CA LYS A 9 36.75 6.76 20.00
C LYS A 9 35.35 7.32 19.73
N MET A 10 34.46 6.51 19.15
CA MET A 10 33.07 6.90 18.96
C MET A 10 32.47 7.12 20.35
N SER A 11 32.38 8.38 20.73
CA SER A 11 31.69 8.78 21.97
C SER A 11 30.23 8.40 21.84
N MET A 12 29.61 7.92 22.91
CA MET A 12 28.20 7.61 22.98
C MET A 12 27.33 8.78 22.48
N ASN A 13 27.76 10.01 22.70
CA ASN A 13 27.12 11.23 22.18
C ASN A 13 27.17 11.33 20.65
N ASN A 14 28.23 10.85 19.99
CA ASN A 14 28.34 10.84 18.54
C ASN A 14 27.39 9.79 17.93
N LEU A 15 27.27 8.62 18.56
CA LEU A 15 26.29 7.60 18.14
C LEU A 15 24.86 8.13 18.29
N PHE A 16 24.54 8.75 19.41
CA PHE A 16 23.23 9.33 19.67
C PHE A 16 22.87 10.42 18.64
N ASN A 17 23.83 11.28 18.31
CA ASN A 17 23.66 12.30 17.28
C ASN A 17 23.47 11.70 15.89
N ILE A 18 24.22 10.65 15.52
CA ILE A 18 24.06 9.97 14.23
C ILE A 18 22.65 9.36 14.08
N PHE A 19 22.09 8.79 15.15
CA PHE A 19 20.74 8.23 15.13
C PHE A 19 19.62 9.29 15.18
N LEU A 20 19.82 10.42 15.86
CA LEU A 20 18.82 11.47 15.99
C LEU A 20 18.85 12.51 14.88
N GLN A 21 20.01 12.75 14.27
CA GLN A 21 20.19 13.72 13.19
C GLN A 21 19.24 13.48 12.00
N PRO A 22 18.98 12.22 11.55
CA PRO A 22 18.00 11.97 10.50
C PRO A 22 16.59 12.46 10.83
N PHE A 23 16.17 12.37 12.10
CA PHE A 23 14.83 12.80 12.54
C PHE A 23 14.65 14.32 12.64
N SER A 24 15.72 15.10 12.47
CA SER A 24 15.61 16.55 12.36
C SER A 24 15.15 17.04 10.98
N TYR A 25 15.07 16.15 9.98
CA TYR A 25 14.58 16.46 8.66
C TYR A 25 13.07 16.20 8.56
N ASP A 26 12.29 17.20 8.18
CA ASP A 26 10.83 17.12 8.06
C ASP A 26 10.33 15.97 7.16
N PHE A 27 11.02 15.73 6.03
CA PHE A 27 10.64 14.66 5.12
C PHE A 27 10.80 13.26 5.75
N MET A 28 11.81 13.09 6.58
CA MET A 28 12.09 11.83 7.24
C MET A 28 11.07 11.55 8.36
N LEU A 29 10.70 12.59 9.10
CA LEU A 29 9.64 12.50 10.11
C LEU A 29 8.29 12.17 9.49
N ARG A 30 7.95 12.81 8.35
CA ARG A 30 6.70 12.50 7.60
C ARG A 30 6.69 11.07 7.09
N GLY A 31 7.79 10.59 6.51
CA GLY A 31 7.92 9.21 6.06
C GLY A 31 7.77 8.21 7.21
N LEU A 32 8.39 8.48 8.36
CA LEU A 32 8.26 7.65 9.55
C LEU A 32 6.81 7.59 10.06
N VAL A 33 6.17 8.74 10.22
CA VAL A 33 4.77 8.81 10.69
C VAL A 33 3.84 8.08 9.73
N ALA A 34 4.00 8.30 8.42
CA ALA A 34 3.22 7.59 7.40
C ALA A 34 3.42 6.07 7.50
N SER A 35 4.67 5.62 7.63
CA SER A 35 4.99 4.19 7.75
C SER A 35 4.38 3.55 9.00
N VAL A 36 4.38 4.26 10.12
CA VAL A 36 3.74 3.78 11.36
C VAL A 36 2.22 3.67 11.19
N ILE A 37 1.58 4.69 10.62
CA ILE A 37 0.13 4.66 10.37
C ILE A 37 -0.25 3.50 9.45
N VAL A 38 0.44 3.38 8.31
CA VAL A 38 0.20 2.28 7.36
C VAL A 38 0.48 0.93 8.02
N GLY A 39 1.58 0.80 8.77
CA GLY A 39 1.93 -0.41 9.48
C GLY A 39 0.86 -0.87 10.46
N VAL A 40 0.29 0.06 11.24
CA VAL A 40 -0.81 -0.25 12.18
C VAL A 40 -2.06 -0.70 11.42
N VAL A 41 -2.46 0.01 10.36
CA VAL A 41 -3.62 -0.36 9.55
C VAL A 41 -3.41 -1.73 8.91
N CYS A 42 -2.25 -1.97 8.30
CA CYS A 42 -1.92 -3.26 7.68
C CYS A 42 -1.86 -4.40 8.70
N ALA A 43 -1.36 -4.16 9.92
CA ALA A 43 -1.33 -5.17 10.96
C ALA A 43 -2.75 -5.59 11.38
N VAL A 44 -3.64 -4.62 11.61
CA VAL A 44 -5.01 -4.89 12.02
C VAL A 44 -5.81 -5.59 10.92
N VAL A 45 -5.75 -5.08 9.67
CA VAL A 45 -6.42 -5.71 8.52
C VAL A 45 -5.84 -7.08 8.24
N GLY A 46 -4.50 -7.21 8.32
CA GLY A 46 -3.78 -8.45 8.05
C GLY A 46 -4.19 -9.62 8.93
N VAL A 47 -4.57 -9.36 10.19
CA VAL A 47 -5.10 -10.42 11.08
C VAL A 47 -6.33 -11.08 10.45
N TYR A 48 -7.29 -10.30 9.98
CA TYR A 48 -8.52 -10.83 9.37
C TYR A 48 -8.25 -11.52 8.03
N VAL A 49 -7.34 -10.96 7.23
CA VAL A 49 -6.91 -11.53 5.95
C VAL A 49 -6.27 -12.91 6.16
N VAL A 50 -5.39 -13.03 7.15
CA VAL A 50 -4.74 -14.32 7.49
C VAL A 50 -5.74 -15.33 8.05
N LEU A 51 -6.65 -14.92 8.94
CA LEU A 51 -7.69 -15.78 9.50
C LEU A 51 -8.62 -16.35 8.42
N ARG A 52 -8.86 -15.60 7.33
CA ARG A 52 -9.62 -16.09 6.16
C ARG A 52 -8.80 -16.94 5.19
N GLY A 53 -7.53 -17.15 5.45
CA GLY A 53 -6.65 -17.96 4.59
C GLY A 53 -6.24 -17.26 3.29
N MET A 54 -6.39 -15.93 3.21
CA MET A 54 -6.03 -15.13 2.03
C MET A 54 -4.58 -14.63 2.12
N ALA A 55 -3.60 -15.55 2.08
CA ALA A 55 -2.19 -15.20 2.31
C ALA A 55 -1.63 -14.21 1.27
N PHE A 56 -2.11 -14.26 0.04
CA PHE A 56 -1.63 -13.44 -1.09
C PHE A 56 -2.36 -12.10 -1.25
N PHE A 57 -3.39 -11.83 -0.46
CA PHE A 57 -4.28 -10.68 -0.65
C PHE A 57 -3.55 -9.33 -0.63
N GLY A 58 -2.65 -9.13 0.34
CA GLY A 58 -1.95 -7.85 0.49
C GLY A 58 -1.07 -7.53 -0.71
N ASP A 59 -0.26 -8.48 -1.16
CA ASP A 59 0.63 -8.33 -2.31
C ASP A 59 -0.15 -8.20 -3.62
N ALA A 60 -1.16 -9.05 -3.79
CA ALA A 60 -2.03 -9.02 -4.97
C ALA A 60 -2.76 -7.69 -5.10
N LEU A 61 -3.31 -7.15 -4.00
CA LEU A 61 -4.03 -5.87 -4.04
C LEU A 61 -3.09 -4.70 -4.34
N ALA A 62 -1.89 -4.69 -3.76
CA ALA A 62 -0.91 -3.64 -4.00
C ALA A 62 -0.55 -3.50 -5.50
N HIS A 63 -0.43 -4.60 -6.20
CA HIS A 63 -0.10 -4.61 -7.63
C HIS A 63 -1.33 -4.55 -8.57
N ALA A 64 -2.49 -5.04 -8.13
CA ALA A 64 -3.72 -4.96 -8.91
C ALA A 64 -4.27 -3.53 -9.07
N VAL A 65 -3.78 -2.59 -8.29
CA VAL A 65 -4.09 -1.16 -8.41
C VAL A 65 -3.32 -0.48 -9.56
N LEU A 66 -2.26 -1.09 -10.07
CA LEU A 66 -1.37 -0.52 -11.08
C LEU A 66 -2.08 0.00 -12.34
N PRO A 67 -3.09 -0.69 -12.92
CA PRO A 67 -3.82 -0.15 -14.06
C PRO A 67 -4.55 1.17 -13.77
N GLY A 68 -5.08 1.30 -12.54
CA GLY A 68 -5.73 2.55 -12.12
C GLY A 68 -4.75 3.71 -12.05
N VAL A 69 -3.57 3.48 -11.47
CA VAL A 69 -2.50 4.48 -11.43
C VAL A 69 -2.03 4.83 -12.85
N ALA A 70 -1.86 3.83 -13.71
CA ALA A 70 -1.47 4.02 -15.11
C ALA A 70 -2.49 4.86 -15.90
N LEU A 71 -3.78 4.55 -15.76
CA LEU A 71 -4.87 5.32 -16.37
C LEU A 71 -4.91 6.75 -15.82
N GLY A 72 -4.78 6.90 -14.50
CA GLY A 72 -4.71 8.21 -13.86
C GLY A 72 -3.55 9.06 -14.41
N TYR A 73 -2.39 8.46 -14.62
CA TYR A 73 -1.24 9.13 -15.20
C TYR A 73 -1.48 9.56 -16.66
N LEU A 74 -2.03 8.66 -17.47
CA LEU A 74 -2.33 8.92 -18.88
C LEU A 74 -3.38 10.01 -19.08
N LEU A 75 -4.42 10.04 -18.23
CA LEU A 75 -5.55 10.96 -18.39
C LEU A 75 -5.34 12.33 -17.73
N SER A 76 -4.49 12.41 -16.70
CA SER A 76 -4.36 13.62 -15.88
C SER A 76 -2.97 14.25 -15.89
N SER A 77 -2.11 13.88 -16.83
CA SER A 77 -0.73 14.40 -16.91
C SER A 77 0.05 14.25 -15.59
N GLY A 78 -0.28 13.25 -14.77
CA GLY A 78 0.49 12.87 -13.58
C GLY A 78 0.24 13.69 -12.31
N SER A 79 -0.89 14.40 -12.19
CA SER A 79 -1.21 15.08 -10.93
C SER A 79 -1.44 14.07 -9.80
N ARG A 80 -0.74 14.22 -8.67
CA ARG A 80 -0.78 13.28 -7.54
C ARG A 80 -2.19 13.04 -7.00
N ASP A 81 -3.01 14.08 -6.95
CA ASP A 81 -4.38 13.98 -6.45
C ASP A 81 -5.26 13.08 -7.32
N THR A 82 -5.13 13.23 -8.62
CA THR A 82 -5.89 12.42 -9.57
C THR A 82 -5.42 10.97 -9.54
N LEU A 83 -4.11 10.73 -9.43
CA LEU A 83 -3.55 9.38 -9.29
C LEU A 83 -4.13 8.64 -8.09
N PHE A 84 -4.27 9.31 -6.94
CA PHE A 84 -4.85 8.72 -5.74
C PHE A 84 -6.29 8.24 -5.98
N TRP A 85 -7.14 9.07 -6.59
CA TRP A 85 -8.55 8.69 -6.82
C TRP A 85 -8.71 7.57 -7.85
N TRP A 86 -7.87 7.55 -8.89
CA TRP A 86 -7.84 6.45 -9.86
C TRP A 86 -7.36 5.15 -9.23
N ALA A 87 -6.34 5.22 -8.39
CA ALA A 87 -5.85 4.07 -7.63
C ALA A 87 -6.91 3.51 -6.68
N LEU A 88 -7.60 4.40 -5.94
CA LEU A 88 -8.68 4.02 -5.04
C LEU A 88 -9.85 3.37 -5.79
N GLY A 89 -10.25 3.96 -6.93
CA GLY A 89 -11.29 3.39 -7.79
C GLY A 89 -10.93 1.99 -8.29
N ALA A 90 -9.68 1.80 -8.74
CA ALA A 90 -9.20 0.49 -9.17
C ALA A 90 -9.17 -0.51 -8.01
N ALA A 91 -8.73 -0.11 -6.81
CA ALA A 91 -8.73 -0.97 -5.63
C ALA A 91 -10.15 -1.47 -5.28
N VAL A 92 -11.14 -0.57 -5.30
CA VAL A 92 -12.54 -0.91 -5.05
C VAL A 92 -13.07 -1.86 -6.12
N LEU A 93 -12.79 -1.59 -7.40
CA LEU A 93 -13.22 -2.46 -8.51
C LEU A 93 -12.61 -3.86 -8.38
N VAL A 94 -11.33 -3.97 -8.07
CA VAL A 94 -10.66 -5.26 -7.87
C VAL A 94 -11.25 -6.01 -6.68
N ALA A 95 -11.48 -5.34 -5.56
CA ALA A 95 -12.08 -5.95 -4.37
C ALA A 95 -13.49 -6.51 -4.67
N LEU A 96 -14.31 -5.74 -5.39
CA LEU A 96 -15.65 -6.19 -5.82
C LEU A 96 -15.57 -7.35 -6.82
N ALA A 97 -14.59 -7.33 -7.73
CA ALA A 97 -14.37 -8.40 -8.70
C ALA A 97 -13.95 -9.69 -8.01
N VAL A 98 -13.04 -9.64 -7.02
CA VAL A 98 -12.64 -10.81 -6.21
C VAL A 98 -13.87 -11.45 -5.58
N GLY A 99 -14.66 -10.67 -4.85
CA GLY A 99 -15.86 -11.18 -4.17
C GLY A 99 -16.88 -11.78 -5.14
N ARG A 100 -17.06 -11.17 -6.31
CA ARG A 100 -18.02 -11.65 -7.31
C ARG A 100 -17.55 -12.92 -8.02
N ILE A 101 -16.27 -12.97 -8.39
CA ILE A 101 -15.69 -14.15 -9.08
C ILE A 101 -15.65 -15.33 -8.13
N SER A 102 -15.21 -15.14 -6.89
CA SER A 102 -15.18 -16.20 -5.89
C SER A 102 -16.58 -16.81 -5.67
N LYS A 103 -17.60 -15.96 -5.52
CA LYS A 103 -18.97 -16.42 -5.28
C LYS A 103 -19.60 -17.12 -6.49
N ASN A 104 -19.41 -16.57 -7.70
CA ASN A 104 -20.12 -17.08 -8.89
C ASN A 104 -19.43 -18.31 -9.49
N ALA A 105 -18.08 -18.40 -9.38
CA ALA A 105 -17.32 -19.52 -9.94
C ALA A 105 -17.07 -20.65 -8.94
N GLU A 106 -17.59 -20.51 -7.70
CA GLU A 106 -17.39 -21.48 -6.60
C GLU A 106 -15.90 -21.82 -6.37
N ILE A 107 -15.01 -20.86 -6.66
CA ILE A 107 -13.56 -21.00 -6.46
C ILE A 107 -13.13 -20.34 -5.17
N ARG A 108 -12.03 -20.81 -4.62
CA ARG A 108 -11.43 -20.21 -3.41
C ARG A 108 -11.08 -18.74 -3.66
N GLU A 109 -11.31 -17.89 -2.66
CA GLU A 109 -10.99 -16.46 -2.73
C GLU A 109 -9.52 -16.22 -3.15
N ASP A 110 -8.60 -17.02 -2.63
CA ASP A 110 -7.17 -16.95 -2.94
C ASP A 110 -6.86 -17.21 -4.44
N THR A 111 -7.60 -18.12 -5.06
CA THR A 111 -7.49 -18.39 -6.51
C THR A 111 -8.01 -17.21 -7.34
N ALA A 112 -9.16 -16.63 -6.95
CA ALA A 112 -9.72 -15.45 -7.62
C ALA A 112 -8.76 -14.25 -7.51
N ILE A 113 -8.15 -14.07 -6.34
CA ILE A 113 -7.13 -13.04 -6.09
C ILE A 113 -5.94 -13.23 -7.03
N GLY A 114 -5.40 -14.45 -7.14
CA GLY A 114 -4.26 -14.74 -7.99
C GLY A 114 -4.52 -14.46 -9.47
N ILE A 115 -5.70 -14.85 -9.98
CA ILE A 115 -6.11 -14.59 -11.36
C ILE A 115 -6.22 -13.09 -11.64
N LEU A 116 -6.90 -12.34 -10.75
CA LEU A 116 -7.05 -10.90 -10.89
C LEU A 116 -5.73 -10.16 -10.75
N PHE A 117 -4.88 -10.58 -9.82
CA PHE A 117 -3.53 -10.05 -9.67
C PHE A 117 -2.75 -10.15 -10.99
N ALA A 118 -2.62 -11.35 -11.54
CA ALA A 118 -1.84 -11.56 -12.76
C ALA A 118 -2.41 -10.75 -13.95
N SER A 119 -3.73 -10.73 -14.10
CA SER A 119 -4.40 -9.99 -15.18
C SER A 119 -4.24 -8.48 -15.05
N MET A 120 -4.47 -7.94 -13.84
CA MET A 120 -4.37 -6.51 -13.60
C MET A 120 -2.92 -6.03 -13.63
N PHE A 121 -1.98 -6.80 -13.09
CA PHE A 121 -0.57 -6.48 -13.15
C PHE A 121 -0.06 -6.40 -14.60
N ALA A 122 -0.39 -7.41 -15.42
CA ALA A 122 -0.04 -7.40 -16.85
C ALA A 122 -0.66 -6.22 -17.60
N LEU A 123 -1.94 -5.91 -17.32
CA LEU A 123 -2.64 -4.77 -17.91
C LEU A 123 -1.97 -3.45 -17.48
N GLY A 124 -1.61 -3.30 -16.21
CA GLY A 124 -0.93 -2.12 -15.70
C GLY A 124 0.42 -1.88 -16.40
N ILE A 125 1.24 -2.92 -16.53
CA ILE A 125 2.52 -2.85 -17.25
C ILE A 125 2.29 -2.50 -18.72
N ALA A 126 1.31 -3.12 -19.38
CA ALA A 126 0.98 -2.82 -20.76
C ALA A 126 0.59 -1.35 -20.95
N LEU A 127 -0.24 -0.79 -20.06
CA LEU A 127 -0.62 0.62 -20.09
C LEU A 127 0.57 1.56 -19.87
N ILE A 128 1.42 1.28 -18.89
CA ILE A 128 2.60 2.12 -18.60
C ILE A 128 3.60 2.06 -19.76
N SER A 129 3.75 0.92 -20.42
CA SER A 129 4.66 0.76 -21.58
C SER A 129 4.24 1.59 -22.81
N THR A 130 2.99 2.06 -22.84
CA THR A 130 2.54 2.98 -23.92
C THR A 130 3.00 4.43 -23.70
N VAL A 131 3.45 4.75 -22.47
CA VAL A 131 3.95 6.08 -22.13
C VAL A 131 5.34 6.26 -22.72
N ARG A 132 5.45 7.05 -23.78
CA ARG A 132 6.72 7.31 -24.49
C ARG A 132 7.68 8.26 -23.73
N SER A 133 7.30 8.74 -22.55
CA SER A 133 8.14 9.63 -21.77
C SER A 133 9.21 8.83 -21.02
N TYR A 134 10.46 9.01 -21.40
CA TYR A 134 11.65 8.33 -20.86
C TYR A 134 11.91 8.63 -19.36
N SER A 135 11.11 9.47 -18.75
CA SER A 135 11.26 9.94 -17.37
C SER A 135 10.38 9.20 -16.35
N VAL A 136 9.56 8.25 -16.80
CA VAL A 136 8.73 7.46 -15.87
C VAL A 136 9.48 6.17 -15.52
N ASP A 137 10.20 6.21 -14.42
CA ASP A 137 10.83 5.01 -13.89
C ASP A 137 9.75 4.07 -13.34
N LEU A 138 9.59 2.89 -13.96
CA LEU A 138 8.66 1.86 -13.56
C LEU A 138 8.86 1.46 -12.09
N SER A 139 10.07 1.56 -11.58
CA SER A 139 10.38 1.30 -10.18
C SER A 139 9.65 2.25 -9.23
N HIS A 140 9.51 3.54 -9.60
CA HIS A 140 8.75 4.50 -8.80
C HIS A 140 7.26 4.17 -8.69
N PHE A 141 6.69 3.55 -9.71
CA PHE A 141 5.29 3.10 -9.66
C PHE A 141 5.11 1.82 -8.86
N LEU A 142 6.08 0.91 -8.91
CA LEU A 142 6.00 -0.38 -8.23
C LEU A 142 6.33 -0.28 -6.73
N PHE A 143 7.38 0.48 -6.38
CA PHE A 143 7.88 0.56 -5.00
C PHE A 143 7.45 1.83 -4.26
N GLY A 144 6.90 2.82 -4.99
CA GLY A 144 6.52 4.11 -4.42
C GLY A 144 7.73 4.96 -4.01
N ASN A 145 7.48 6.08 -3.36
CA ASN A 145 8.50 6.99 -2.86
C ASN A 145 8.19 7.40 -1.42
N VAL A 146 8.70 6.64 -0.47
CA VAL A 146 8.50 6.89 0.97
C VAL A 146 9.09 8.24 1.41
N LEU A 147 10.20 8.66 0.79
CA LEU A 147 10.86 9.93 1.11
C LEU A 147 10.14 11.14 0.50
N GLY A 148 9.28 10.91 -0.50
CA GLY A 148 8.49 11.94 -1.17
C GLY A 148 7.11 12.19 -0.55
N VAL A 149 6.82 11.71 0.66
CA VAL A 149 5.52 11.87 1.33
C VAL A 149 5.26 13.34 1.63
N SER A 150 4.21 13.89 1.03
CA SER A 150 3.73 15.25 1.31
C SER A 150 2.85 15.28 2.56
N THR A 151 2.65 16.48 3.13
CA THR A 151 1.71 16.66 4.26
C THR A 151 0.29 16.24 3.89
N ARG A 152 -0.10 16.46 2.63
CA ARG A 152 -1.42 16.06 2.12
C ARG A 152 -1.57 14.53 2.05
N ASP A 153 -0.54 13.84 1.57
CA ASP A 153 -0.53 12.37 1.54
C ASP A 153 -0.66 11.80 2.96
N LEU A 154 0.04 12.41 3.93
CA LEU A 154 -0.05 12.04 5.33
C LEU A 154 -1.47 12.21 5.89
N VAL A 155 -2.12 13.34 5.60
CA VAL A 155 -3.51 13.60 6.02
C VAL A 155 -4.47 12.60 5.38
N LEU A 156 -4.36 12.36 4.07
CA LEU A 156 -5.19 11.37 3.37
C LEU A 156 -5.00 9.97 3.97
N THR A 157 -3.75 9.52 4.13
CA THR A 157 -3.44 8.23 4.74
C THR A 157 -4.00 8.11 6.16
N SER A 158 -3.89 9.17 6.96
CA SER A 158 -4.42 9.20 8.33
C SER A 158 -5.95 9.12 8.35
N VAL A 159 -6.63 9.87 7.48
CA VAL A 159 -8.10 9.87 7.40
C VAL A 159 -8.62 8.51 6.93
N PHE A 160 -8.10 7.99 5.81
CA PHE A 160 -8.54 6.69 5.29
C PHE A 160 -8.15 5.54 6.23
N GLY A 161 -6.93 5.55 6.77
CA GLY A 161 -6.50 4.59 7.78
C GLY A 161 -7.37 4.63 9.04
N GLY A 162 -7.70 5.83 9.51
CA GLY A 162 -8.61 6.04 10.64
C GLY A 162 -10.02 5.51 10.38
N VAL A 163 -10.57 5.75 9.18
CA VAL A 163 -11.87 5.20 8.77
C VAL A 163 -11.85 3.68 8.75
N VAL A 164 -10.79 3.07 8.21
CA VAL A 164 -10.65 1.60 8.18
C VAL A 164 -10.58 1.04 9.60
N LEU A 165 -9.73 1.60 10.47
CA LEU A 165 -9.61 1.15 11.86
C LEU A 165 -10.92 1.34 12.63
N LEU A 166 -11.62 2.46 12.44
CA LEU A 166 -12.92 2.72 13.04
C LEU A 166 -13.97 1.70 12.56
N THR A 167 -14.01 1.39 11.27
CA THR A 167 -14.92 0.38 10.71
C THR A 167 -14.65 -0.98 11.34
N ILE A 168 -13.39 -1.40 11.43
CA ILE A 168 -13.03 -2.67 12.06
C ILE A 168 -13.41 -2.67 13.55
N PHE A 169 -13.20 -1.56 14.25
CA PHE A 169 -13.56 -1.45 15.66
C PHE A 169 -15.07 -1.52 15.89
N LEU A 170 -15.87 -0.85 15.05
CA LEU A 170 -17.33 -0.87 15.15
C LEU A 170 -17.91 -2.25 14.82
N PHE A 171 -17.38 -2.92 13.80
CA PHE A 171 -17.83 -4.23 13.33
C PHE A 171 -16.90 -5.36 13.78
N TYR A 172 -16.20 -5.18 14.91
CA TYR A 172 -15.23 -6.16 15.40
C TYR A 172 -15.84 -7.56 15.59
N LYS A 173 -17.03 -7.64 16.16
CA LYS A 173 -17.71 -8.92 16.42
C LYS A 173 -18.12 -9.61 15.12
N GLU A 174 -18.64 -8.85 14.19
CA GLU A 174 -19.10 -9.34 12.89
C GLU A 174 -17.91 -9.86 12.07
N PHE A 175 -16.82 -9.10 12.02
CA PHE A 175 -15.60 -9.54 11.34
C PHE A 175 -14.99 -10.79 11.99
N LEU A 176 -15.05 -10.90 13.31
CA LEU A 176 -14.56 -12.07 14.03
C LEU A 176 -15.38 -13.31 13.67
N VAL A 177 -16.71 -13.22 13.74
CA VAL A 177 -17.62 -14.34 13.38
C VAL A 177 -17.40 -14.75 11.92
N LEU A 178 -17.37 -13.79 11.00
CA LEU A 178 -17.10 -14.05 9.57
C LEU A 178 -15.76 -14.73 9.31
N SER A 179 -14.77 -14.50 10.16
CA SER A 179 -13.42 -15.08 9.99
C SER A 179 -13.32 -16.52 10.48
N PHE A 180 -14.13 -16.90 11.46
CA PHE A 180 -14.10 -18.26 12.04
C PHE A 180 -15.19 -19.18 11.51
N ASP A 181 -16.39 -18.66 11.27
CA ASP A 181 -17.51 -19.46 10.79
C ASP A 181 -18.39 -18.67 9.81
N PRO A 182 -18.09 -18.77 8.50
CA PRO A 182 -18.88 -18.11 7.46
C PRO A 182 -20.31 -18.61 7.37
N VAL A 183 -20.62 -19.82 7.89
CA VAL A 183 -21.96 -20.41 7.84
C VAL A 183 -22.88 -19.80 8.91
N LEU A 184 -22.33 -19.45 10.08
CA LEU A 184 -23.09 -18.76 11.13
C LEU A 184 -23.33 -17.27 10.82
N ALA A 185 -22.62 -16.72 9.84
CA ALA A 185 -22.71 -15.31 9.44
C ALA A 185 -23.73 -15.06 8.31
N ALA A 186 -24.30 -16.11 7.70
CA ALA A 186 -25.28 -16.06 6.62
C ALA A 186 -26.69 -16.19 7.16
#